data_6a221879dc85a921b42cfb81426d6de8
#
_entry.id   6a221879dc85a921b42cfb81426d6de8
#
_cell.length_a   1.000
_cell.length_b   1.000
_cell.length_c   1.000
_cell.angle_alpha   90.00
_cell.angle_beta   90.00
_cell.angle_gamma   90.00
#
_symmetry.space_group_name_H-M   'P 1'
#
loop_
_entity.id
_entity.type
_entity.pdbx_description
1 polymer ?
#
loop_
_entity_poly.entity_id
_entity_poly.type
_entity_poly.pdbx_seq_one_letter_code
_entity_poly.pdbx_strand_id
1 'polypeptide(L)'
;MRSQIDLESVIALSPDLVIVGVHAKDTYGKQLEAEKIPVYYVDAGPTVTYEDVKAMTLILANAFDDGSGKKDAIRNRFEKAEEMMKEARSRYDGKKVLILQGAPPRFYVQNEAGTVGSMFSLLGFKNVVGKGAGPMVPLKEEEALSYDPDLIVFVSAMGGGDETKVLMEKEFAARPFYWNEFRAVKNGQLVYLPRRFAVSGGLEEVEQIKDLVSLLDAVPGAGK
;
A
#
# COMPACT_ATOMS: atom_id res chain seq x y z
N MET A 1 -9.64 -16.02 8.41
CA MET A 1 -8.97 -16.93 9.37
C MET A 1 -7.60 -16.34 9.67
N ARG A 2 -7.27 -16.03 10.91
CA ARG A 2 -5.86 -15.81 11.31
C ARG A 2 -5.24 -17.18 11.35
N SER A 3 -4.23 -17.44 10.53
CA SER A 3 -3.44 -18.67 10.61
C SER A 3 -2.75 -18.68 11.98
N GLN A 4 -3.03 -19.69 12.77
CA GLN A 4 -2.37 -19.89 14.05
C GLN A 4 -0.99 -20.47 13.76
N ILE A 5 0.06 -19.84 14.28
CA ILE A 5 1.43 -20.35 14.15
C ILE A 5 1.58 -21.49 15.15
N ASP A 6 2.05 -22.65 14.69
CA ASP A 6 2.46 -23.75 15.56
C ASP A 6 3.85 -23.42 16.13
N LEU A 7 3.85 -22.83 17.31
CA LEU A 7 5.06 -22.37 17.97
C LEU A 7 6.01 -23.53 18.34
N GLU A 8 5.47 -24.68 18.74
CA GLU A 8 6.27 -25.86 19.10
C GLU A 8 7.04 -26.37 17.89
N SER A 9 6.38 -26.43 16.72
CA SER A 9 7.04 -26.78 15.47
C SER A 9 8.15 -25.79 15.08
N VAL A 10 7.94 -24.47 15.29
CA VAL A 10 8.97 -23.46 15.03
C VAL A 10 10.17 -23.66 15.97
N ILE A 11 9.94 -23.86 17.26
CA ILE A 11 11.01 -24.08 18.25
C ILE A 11 11.81 -25.36 17.92
N ALA A 12 11.11 -26.42 17.52
CA ALA A 12 11.75 -27.70 17.16
C ALA A 12 12.71 -27.60 15.97
N LEU A 13 12.51 -26.62 15.08
CA LEU A 13 13.45 -26.34 13.98
C LEU A 13 14.76 -25.72 14.43
N SER A 14 14.85 -25.27 15.70
CA SER A 14 16.05 -24.60 16.27
C SER A 14 16.60 -23.50 15.36
N PRO A 15 15.78 -22.54 14.92
CA PRO A 15 16.22 -21.50 13.97
C PRO A 15 17.20 -20.54 14.60
N ASP A 16 18.19 -20.09 13.83
CA ASP A 16 19.13 -19.03 14.24
C ASP A 16 18.46 -17.65 14.31
N LEU A 17 17.38 -17.45 13.55
CA LEU A 17 16.60 -16.21 13.51
C LEU A 17 15.17 -16.51 13.05
N VAL A 18 14.19 -15.89 13.72
CA VAL A 18 12.79 -15.87 13.25
C VAL A 18 12.39 -14.45 12.88
N ILE A 19 11.83 -14.28 11.68
CA ILE A 19 11.28 -13.00 11.23
C ILE A 19 9.77 -13.02 11.47
N VAL A 20 9.27 -12.07 12.25
CA VAL A 20 7.88 -12.02 12.72
C VAL A 20 7.28 -10.65 12.44
N GLY A 21 6.04 -10.61 11.98
CA GLY A 21 5.32 -9.34 11.88
C GLY A 21 5.11 -8.69 13.26
N VAL A 22 5.28 -7.37 13.33
CA VAL A 22 5.12 -6.58 14.59
C VAL A 22 3.80 -6.92 15.31
N HIS A 23 2.73 -7.13 14.55
CA HIS A 23 1.41 -7.50 15.10
C HIS A 23 1.38 -8.83 15.87
N ALA A 24 2.36 -9.71 15.64
CA ALA A 24 2.48 -11.00 16.32
C ALA A 24 3.49 -10.98 17.48
N LYS A 25 4.09 -9.81 17.79
CA LYS A 25 5.11 -9.65 18.82
C LYS A 25 4.62 -10.16 20.18
N ASP A 26 3.45 -9.72 20.63
CA ASP A 26 2.93 -10.09 21.93
C ASP A 26 2.39 -11.53 22.00
N THR A 27 2.00 -12.10 20.86
CA THR A 27 1.41 -13.44 20.80
C THR A 27 2.47 -14.54 20.65
N TYR A 28 3.43 -14.33 19.76
CA TYR A 28 4.44 -15.33 19.42
C TYR A 28 5.87 -14.86 19.66
N GLY A 29 6.17 -13.58 19.37
CA GLY A 29 7.52 -13.06 19.45
C GLY A 29 8.13 -13.20 20.85
N LYS A 30 7.41 -12.77 21.89
CA LYS A 30 7.86 -12.87 23.28
C LYS A 30 8.08 -14.31 23.75
N GLN A 31 7.34 -15.27 23.21
CA GLN A 31 7.51 -16.69 23.54
C GLN A 31 8.78 -17.25 22.89
N LEU A 32 9.06 -16.88 21.62
CA LEU A 32 10.30 -17.24 20.94
C LEU A 32 11.54 -16.64 21.65
N GLU A 33 11.45 -15.36 22.07
CA GLU A 33 12.50 -14.70 22.83
C GLU A 33 12.77 -15.37 24.19
N ALA A 34 11.72 -15.87 24.87
CA ALA A 34 11.84 -16.62 26.12
C ALA A 34 12.60 -17.94 25.93
N GLU A 35 12.46 -18.59 24.76
CA GLU A 35 13.22 -19.77 24.36
C GLU A 35 14.62 -19.40 23.80
N LYS A 36 15.04 -18.14 23.92
CA LYS A 36 16.35 -17.61 23.46
C LYS A 36 16.56 -17.69 21.95
N ILE A 37 15.50 -17.74 21.19
CA ILE A 37 15.52 -17.66 19.73
C ILE A 37 15.54 -16.19 19.34
N PRO A 38 16.53 -15.73 18.55
CA PRO A 38 16.57 -14.35 18.07
C PRO A 38 15.34 -14.06 17.19
N VAL A 39 14.67 -12.91 17.44
CA VAL A 39 13.49 -12.49 16.68
C VAL A 39 13.73 -11.12 16.06
N TYR A 40 13.51 -11.01 14.76
CA TYR A 40 13.47 -9.74 14.05
C TYR A 40 12.03 -9.38 13.71
N TYR A 41 11.59 -8.21 14.17
CA TYR A 41 10.22 -7.74 13.94
C TYR A 41 10.16 -6.87 12.69
N VAL A 42 9.26 -7.23 11.77
CA VAL A 42 9.01 -6.48 10.54
C VAL A 42 7.63 -5.85 10.59
N ASP A 43 7.55 -4.61 10.15
CA ASP A 43 6.27 -3.97 9.90
C ASP A 43 5.99 -3.97 8.39
N ALA A 44 4.80 -4.38 8.01
CA ALA A 44 4.39 -4.48 6.61
C ALA A 44 2.87 -4.33 6.50
N GLY A 45 2.41 -3.95 5.33
CA GLY A 45 0.98 -3.79 5.05
C GLY A 45 0.57 -2.34 4.86
N PRO A 46 -0.72 -2.01 4.93
CA PRO A 46 -1.24 -0.72 4.49
C PRO A 46 -0.90 0.46 5.41
N THR A 47 -0.28 0.20 6.56
CA THR A 47 0.00 1.20 7.60
C THR A 47 1.45 1.64 7.69
N VAL A 48 2.31 1.19 6.76
CA VAL A 48 3.70 1.61 6.64
C VAL A 48 3.90 2.37 5.33
N THR A 49 4.93 3.20 5.26
CA THR A 49 5.24 3.93 4.03
C THR A 49 6.13 3.11 3.10
N TYR A 50 6.20 3.51 1.82
CA TYR A 50 7.17 2.98 0.88
C TYR A 50 8.61 3.06 1.40
N GLU A 51 8.98 4.18 2.03
CA GLU A 51 10.32 4.37 2.59
C GLU A 51 10.61 3.40 3.74
N ASP A 52 9.62 3.10 4.59
CA ASP A 52 9.76 2.11 5.67
C ASP A 52 10.00 0.72 5.09
N VAL A 53 9.26 0.34 4.05
CA VAL A 53 9.43 -0.97 3.37
C VAL A 53 10.79 -1.05 2.69
N LYS A 54 11.23 0.02 2.01
CA LYS A 54 12.56 0.11 1.41
C LYS A 54 13.65 -0.06 2.47
N ALA A 55 13.56 0.71 3.57
CA ALA A 55 14.54 0.66 4.66
C ALA A 55 14.64 -0.74 5.26
N MET A 56 13.50 -1.37 5.58
CA MET A 56 13.44 -2.74 6.09
C MET A 56 14.06 -3.74 5.11
N THR A 57 13.72 -3.64 3.83
CA THR A 57 14.23 -4.56 2.81
C THR A 57 15.75 -4.43 2.66
N LEU A 58 16.30 -3.21 2.71
CA LEU A 58 17.75 -2.99 2.63
C LEU A 58 18.48 -3.46 3.90
N ILE A 59 17.87 -3.34 5.09
CA ILE A 59 18.42 -3.91 6.33
C ILE A 59 18.53 -5.42 6.19
N LEU A 60 17.48 -6.11 5.76
CA LEU A 60 17.50 -7.56 5.56
C LEU A 60 18.51 -7.96 4.47
N ALA A 61 18.53 -7.25 3.34
CA ALA A 61 19.49 -7.50 2.27
C ALA A 61 20.94 -7.36 2.73
N ASN A 62 21.21 -6.41 3.65
CA ASN A 62 22.53 -6.24 4.23
C ASN A 62 22.86 -7.32 5.28
N ALA A 63 21.90 -7.72 6.10
CA ALA A 63 22.07 -8.76 7.13
C ALA A 63 22.35 -10.14 6.52
N PHE A 64 21.78 -10.44 5.36
CA PHE A 64 21.95 -11.71 4.64
C PHE A 64 22.87 -11.59 3.42
N ASP A 65 23.75 -10.60 3.39
CA ASP A 65 24.70 -10.40 2.29
C ASP A 65 25.77 -11.49 2.29
N ASP A 66 25.75 -12.29 1.23
CA ASP A 66 26.71 -13.37 0.98
C ASP A 66 27.87 -12.98 0.04
N GLY A 67 27.99 -11.68 -0.28
CA GLY A 67 28.99 -11.17 -1.21
C GLY A 67 28.70 -11.46 -2.68
N SER A 68 27.54 -12.04 -3.02
CA SER A 68 27.16 -12.38 -4.41
C SER A 68 26.66 -11.18 -5.24
N GLY A 69 26.59 -9.98 -4.65
CA GLY A 69 26.07 -8.77 -5.30
C GLY A 69 24.54 -8.62 -5.26
N LYS A 70 23.84 -9.54 -4.61
CA LYS A 70 22.35 -9.48 -4.47
C LYS A 70 21.90 -8.21 -3.74
N LYS A 71 22.63 -7.79 -2.71
CA LYS A 71 22.35 -6.57 -1.97
C LYS A 71 22.34 -5.34 -2.88
N ASP A 72 23.34 -5.22 -3.74
CA ASP A 72 23.44 -4.08 -4.65
C ASP A 72 22.36 -4.17 -5.75
N ALA A 73 22.06 -5.38 -6.23
CA ALA A 73 20.95 -5.59 -7.15
C ALA A 73 19.58 -5.16 -6.56
N ILE A 74 19.35 -5.44 -5.27
CA ILE A 74 18.15 -5.00 -4.54
C ILE A 74 18.11 -3.47 -4.44
N ARG A 75 19.22 -2.84 -4.04
CA ARG A 75 19.32 -1.37 -3.96
C ARG A 75 19.00 -0.73 -5.31
N ASN A 76 19.65 -1.19 -6.38
CA ASN A 76 19.46 -0.68 -7.73
C ASN A 76 18.00 -0.80 -8.22
N ARG A 77 17.24 -1.79 -7.76
CA ARG A 77 15.81 -1.90 -8.10
C ARG A 77 15.01 -0.77 -7.48
N PHE A 78 15.24 -0.44 -6.20
CA PHE A 78 14.59 0.69 -5.55
C PHE A 78 14.97 2.02 -6.22
N GLU A 79 16.26 2.24 -6.50
CA GLU A 79 16.74 3.46 -7.16
C GLU A 79 16.06 3.68 -8.52
N LYS A 80 15.94 2.62 -9.34
CA LYS A 80 15.23 2.70 -10.62
C LYS A 80 13.74 3.01 -10.46
N ALA A 81 13.09 2.44 -9.43
CA ALA A 81 11.68 2.75 -9.16
C ALA A 81 11.50 4.23 -8.74
N GLU A 82 12.42 4.75 -7.94
CA GLU A 82 12.41 6.15 -7.52
C GLU A 82 12.67 7.13 -8.67
N GLU A 83 13.60 6.79 -9.57
CA GLU A 83 13.80 7.55 -10.81
C GLU A 83 12.52 7.59 -11.65
N MET A 84 11.85 6.45 -11.82
CA MET A 84 10.58 6.38 -12.54
C MET A 84 9.50 7.25 -11.90
N MET A 85 9.37 7.22 -10.57
CA MET A 85 8.42 8.09 -9.86
C MET A 85 8.78 9.56 -10.02
N LYS A 86 10.06 9.90 -9.94
CA LYS A 86 10.56 11.27 -10.14
C LYS A 86 10.27 11.78 -11.54
N GLU A 87 10.49 11.00 -12.57
CA GLU A 87 10.16 11.35 -13.97
C GLU A 87 8.66 11.54 -14.18
N ALA A 88 7.87 10.64 -13.56
CA ALA A 88 6.41 10.70 -13.64
C ALA A 88 5.82 11.88 -12.87
N ARG A 89 6.51 12.37 -11.82
CA ARG A 89 6.01 13.38 -10.89
C ARG A 89 5.45 14.63 -11.54
N SER A 90 6.14 15.18 -12.54
CA SER A 90 5.72 16.42 -13.22
C SER A 90 4.34 16.32 -13.86
N ARG A 91 3.87 15.11 -14.16
CA ARG A 91 2.55 14.85 -14.76
C ARG A 91 1.41 14.96 -13.75
N TYR A 92 1.70 14.73 -12.48
CA TYR A 92 0.69 14.58 -11.42
C TYR A 92 0.83 15.61 -10.29
N ASP A 93 1.89 16.45 -10.33
CA ASP A 93 2.22 17.33 -9.22
C ASP A 93 1.07 18.27 -8.85
N GLY A 94 0.73 18.26 -7.57
CA GLY A 94 -0.32 19.05 -6.97
C GLY A 94 -1.75 18.56 -7.18
N LYS A 95 -1.99 17.52 -7.99
CA LYS A 95 -3.33 16.95 -8.16
C LYS A 95 -3.79 16.27 -6.86
N LYS A 96 -5.07 16.44 -6.55
CA LYS A 96 -5.68 15.89 -5.35
C LYS A 96 -6.08 14.42 -5.56
N VAL A 97 -5.71 13.55 -4.62
CA VAL A 97 -6.09 12.14 -4.64
C VAL A 97 -6.85 11.73 -3.39
N LEU A 98 -7.94 10.99 -3.56
CA LEU A 98 -8.64 10.25 -2.52
C LEU A 98 -8.36 8.76 -2.71
N ILE A 99 -7.79 8.09 -1.70
CA ILE A 99 -7.45 6.67 -1.75
C ILE A 99 -8.40 5.91 -0.82
N LEU A 100 -9.22 5.05 -1.40
CA LEU A 100 -10.22 4.24 -0.72
C LEU A 100 -9.81 2.77 -0.74
N GLN A 101 -9.57 2.21 0.44
CA GLN A 101 -9.26 0.79 0.60
C GLN A 101 -10.44 0.06 1.22
N GLY A 102 -10.82 -1.05 0.62
CA GLY A 102 -11.95 -1.84 1.11
C GLY A 102 -12.85 -2.35 0.01
N ALA A 103 -14.10 -2.52 0.37
CA ALA A 103 -15.19 -2.90 -0.53
C ALA A 103 -16.51 -2.33 0.00
N PRO A 104 -17.51 -2.05 -0.89
CA PRO A 104 -18.81 -1.62 -0.46
C PRO A 104 -19.44 -2.55 0.59
N PRO A 105 -20.12 -2.04 1.60
CA PRO A 105 -20.35 -0.62 1.88
C PRO A 105 -19.27 0.01 2.78
N ARG A 106 -18.15 -0.65 3.03
CA ARG A 106 -17.14 -0.22 4.00
C ARG A 106 -15.83 0.13 3.32
N PHE A 107 -15.44 1.40 3.41
CA PHE A 107 -14.16 1.88 2.94
C PHE A 107 -13.37 2.52 4.09
N TYR A 108 -12.07 2.41 3.97
CA TYR A 108 -11.11 3.17 4.74
C TYR A 108 -10.39 4.13 3.80
N VAL A 109 -10.13 5.32 4.26
CA VAL A 109 -9.29 6.29 3.55
C VAL A 109 -7.85 6.07 3.97
N GLN A 110 -6.97 5.91 3.00
CA GLN A 110 -5.54 5.84 3.24
C GLN A 110 -4.91 7.20 2.94
N ASN A 111 -4.10 7.73 3.87
CA ASN A 111 -3.36 8.96 3.67
C ASN A 111 -1.87 8.69 3.33
N GLU A 112 -1.06 9.74 3.26
CA GLU A 112 0.35 9.63 2.90
C GLU A 112 1.25 8.91 3.91
N ALA A 113 0.74 8.57 5.11
CA ALA A 113 1.43 7.73 6.08
C ALA A 113 1.19 6.23 5.84
N GLY A 114 0.35 5.86 4.87
CA GLY A 114 0.15 4.48 4.44
C GLY A 114 0.92 4.16 3.16
N THR A 115 1.02 2.89 2.83
CA THR A 115 1.86 2.38 1.71
C THR A 115 1.45 2.98 0.38
N VAL A 116 0.19 2.83 -0.02
CA VAL A 116 -0.30 3.40 -1.29
C VAL A 116 -0.27 4.93 -1.25
N GLY A 117 -0.66 5.52 -0.11
CA GLY A 117 -0.65 6.97 0.06
C GLY A 117 0.74 7.58 -0.08
N SER A 118 1.78 6.94 0.43
CA SER A 118 3.16 7.39 0.30
C SER A 118 3.67 7.28 -1.15
N MET A 119 3.30 6.22 -1.88
CA MET A 119 3.62 6.10 -3.31
C MET A 119 3.00 7.23 -4.13
N PHE A 120 1.72 7.56 -3.88
CA PHE A 120 1.07 8.70 -4.54
C PHE A 120 1.71 10.06 -4.17
N SER A 121 2.16 10.21 -2.92
CA SER A 121 2.91 11.41 -2.50
C SER A 121 4.25 11.53 -3.23
N LEU A 122 4.98 10.43 -3.43
CA LEU A 122 6.23 10.42 -4.22
C LEU A 122 5.98 10.78 -5.69
N LEU A 123 4.83 10.39 -6.24
CA LEU A 123 4.37 10.80 -7.58
C LEU A 123 3.86 12.25 -7.66
N GLY A 124 3.86 13.00 -6.54
CA GLY A 124 3.49 14.41 -6.52
C GLY A 124 2.02 14.72 -6.22
N PHE A 125 1.19 13.70 -6.03
CA PHE A 125 -0.20 13.91 -5.62
C PHE A 125 -0.29 14.49 -4.21
N LYS A 126 -1.34 15.29 -4.00
CA LYS A 126 -1.75 15.76 -2.68
C LYS A 126 -2.89 14.88 -2.18
N ASN A 127 -2.64 14.11 -1.14
CA ASN A 127 -3.71 13.35 -0.51
C ASN A 127 -4.70 14.31 0.16
N VAL A 128 -5.99 14.09 -0.07
CA VAL A 128 -7.05 14.96 0.49
C VAL A 128 -7.24 14.77 1.99
N VAL A 129 -6.72 13.67 2.56
CA VAL A 129 -6.77 13.39 3.99
C VAL A 129 -5.41 13.61 4.63
N GLY A 130 -5.34 14.49 5.61
CA GLY A 130 -4.10 14.84 6.29
C GLY A 130 -3.54 13.73 7.19
N LYS A 131 -2.24 13.80 7.48
CA LYS A 131 -1.49 12.81 8.31
C LYS A 131 -2.04 12.62 9.73
N GLY A 132 -2.70 13.62 10.29
CA GLY A 132 -3.11 13.62 11.71
C GLY A 132 -4.16 12.59 12.08
N ALA A 133 -4.81 11.95 11.11
CA ALA A 133 -5.88 10.98 11.35
C ALA A 133 -5.42 9.52 11.49
N GLY A 134 -4.09 9.26 11.39
CA GLY A 134 -3.53 7.91 11.26
C GLY A 134 -3.46 7.46 9.79
N PRO A 135 -2.70 6.38 9.47
CA PRO A 135 -2.45 5.95 8.09
C PRO A 135 -3.70 5.43 7.37
N MET A 136 -4.67 4.90 8.13
CA MET A 136 -5.96 4.42 7.63
C MET A 136 -7.08 4.81 8.59
N VAL A 137 -8.12 5.48 8.07
CA VAL A 137 -9.30 5.87 8.84
C VAL A 137 -10.57 5.45 8.15
N PRO A 138 -11.65 5.12 8.89
CA PRO A 138 -12.95 4.85 8.26
C PRO A 138 -13.41 6.04 7.41
N LEU A 139 -13.93 5.75 6.22
CA LEU A 139 -14.52 6.77 5.36
C LEU A 139 -15.74 7.39 6.03
N LYS A 140 -15.73 8.71 6.19
CA LYS A 140 -16.90 9.50 6.55
C LYS A 140 -17.48 10.09 5.27
N GLU A 141 -18.63 9.57 4.84
CA GLU A 141 -19.20 9.88 3.53
C GLU A 141 -19.50 11.36 3.33
N GLU A 142 -20.02 12.04 4.36
CA GLU A 142 -20.32 13.48 4.29
C GLU A 142 -19.04 14.32 4.18
N GLU A 143 -18.00 13.95 4.90
CA GLU A 143 -16.71 14.63 4.85
C GLU A 143 -16.03 14.43 3.48
N ALA A 144 -16.14 13.23 2.92
CA ALA A 144 -15.54 12.87 1.63
C ALA A 144 -16.07 13.74 0.46
N LEU A 145 -17.33 14.14 0.50
CA LEU A 145 -17.91 15.03 -0.52
C LEU A 145 -17.23 16.41 -0.56
N SER A 146 -16.69 16.87 0.56
CA SER A 146 -15.98 18.16 0.66
C SER A 146 -14.57 18.13 0.08
N TYR A 147 -13.99 16.96 -0.17
CA TYR A 147 -12.59 16.83 -0.57
C TYR A 147 -12.32 17.24 -2.02
N ASP A 148 -13.31 17.11 -2.92
CA ASP A 148 -13.20 17.36 -4.36
C ASP A 148 -11.87 16.84 -4.95
N PRO A 149 -11.64 15.51 -4.96
CA PRO A 149 -10.42 14.93 -5.51
C PRO A 149 -10.42 15.01 -7.04
N ASP A 150 -9.22 15.16 -7.62
CA ASP A 150 -9.01 15.03 -9.06
C ASP A 150 -8.97 13.58 -9.52
N LEU A 151 -8.59 12.67 -8.61
CA LEU A 151 -8.49 11.23 -8.84
C LEU A 151 -9.01 10.48 -7.62
N ILE A 152 -9.79 9.41 -7.85
CA ILE A 152 -10.15 8.45 -6.81
C ILE A 152 -9.49 7.10 -7.11
N VAL A 153 -8.84 6.54 -6.11
CA VAL A 153 -8.16 5.25 -6.17
C VAL A 153 -8.89 4.25 -5.27
N PHE A 154 -9.32 3.15 -5.85
CA PHE A 154 -9.92 2.04 -5.11
C PHE A 154 -8.89 0.91 -4.97
N VAL A 155 -8.49 0.62 -3.74
CA VAL A 155 -7.57 -0.48 -3.41
C VAL A 155 -8.40 -1.66 -2.94
N SER A 156 -8.30 -2.78 -3.63
CA SER A 156 -9.10 -3.97 -3.34
C SER A 156 -8.86 -4.52 -1.93
N ALA A 157 -9.94 -4.91 -1.26
CA ALA A 157 -9.85 -5.73 -0.04
C ALA A 157 -9.52 -7.20 -0.37
N MET A 158 -9.99 -7.69 -1.53
CA MET A 158 -9.80 -9.07 -2.01
C MET A 158 -9.81 -9.07 -3.55
N GLY A 159 -8.83 -9.72 -4.15
CA GLY A 159 -8.83 -9.91 -5.60
C GLY A 159 -8.05 -8.87 -6.43
N GLY A 160 -8.35 -8.82 -7.69
CA GLY A 160 -7.70 -7.99 -8.71
C GLY A 160 -8.30 -6.61 -8.89
N GLY A 161 -7.68 -5.81 -9.76
CA GLY A 161 -8.19 -4.48 -10.12
C GLY A 161 -9.49 -4.54 -10.91
N ASP A 162 -9.61 -5.50 -11.86
CA ASP A 162 -10.81 -5.66 -12.68
C ASP A 162 -12.03 -6.08 -11.85
N GLU A 163 -11.84 -6.98 -10.88
CA GLU A 163 -12.91 -7.38 -9.96
C GLU A 163 -13.35 -6.19 -9.10
N THR A 164 -12.40 -5.36 -8.66
CA THR A 164 -12.70 -4.12 -7.93
C THR A 164 -13.47 -3.15 -8.78
N LYS A 165 -13.12 -2.99 -10.06
CA LYS A 165 -13.84 -2.15 -11.01
C LYS A 165 -15.30 -2.59 -11.15
N VAL A 166 -15.52 -3.88 -11.43
CA VAL A 166 -16.89 -4.44 -11.54
C VAL A 166 -17.70 -4.23 -10.27
N LEU A 167 -17.07 -4.40 -9.09
CA LEU A 167 -17.72 -4.17 -7.81
C LEU A 167 -18.12 -2.69 -7.62
N MET A 168 -17.23 -1.76 -8.00
CA MET A 168 -17.50 -0.33 -7.90
C MET A 168 -18.53 0.16 -8.92
N GLU A 169 -18.56 -0.40 -10.13
CA GLU A 169 -19.61 -0.09 -11.10
C GLU A 169 -21.01 -0.46 -10.56
N LYS A 170 -21.14 -1.59 -9.87
CA LYS A 170 -22.39 -1.96 -9.18
C LYS A 170 -22.72 -1.00 -8.03
N GLU A 171 -21.73 -0.59 -7.25
CA GLU A 171 -21.91 0.38 -6.17
C GLU A 171 -22.33 1.75 -6.70
N PHE A 172 -21.73 2.23 -7.80
CA PHE A 172 -22.14 3.49 -8.44
C PHE A 172 -23.56 3.43 -8.94
N ALA A 173 -23.98 2.30 -9.53
CA ALA A 173 -25.36 2.10 -9.97
C ALA A 173 -26.35 2.00 -8.80
N ALA A 174 -25.95 1.45 -7.67
CA ALA A 174 -26.80 1.33 -6.48
C ALA A 174 -26.94 2.65 -5.70
N ARG A 175 -25.92 3.52 -5.75
CA ARG A 175 -25.88 4.78 -4.99
C ARG A 175 -25.49 5.98 -5.86
N PRO A 176 -26.21 6.24 -6.98
CA PRO A 176 -25.82 7.26 -7.95
C PRO A 176 -25.87 8.69 -7.36
N PHE A 177 -26.79 8.96 -6.43
CA PHE A 177 -26.88 10.28 -5.80
C PHE A 177 -25.67 10.64 -4.94
N TYR A 178 -24.97 9.65 -4.37
CA TYR A 178 -23.75 9.87 -3.63
C TYR A 178 -22.53 9.97 -4.56
N TRP A 179 -22.30 8.96 -5.38
CA TRP A 179 -21.09 8.85 -6.17
C TRP A 179 -21.02 9.90 -7.30
N ASN A 180 -22.16 10.32 -7.84
CA ASN A 180 -22.19 11.39 -8.84
C ASN A 180 -21.92 12.79 -8.27
N GLU A 181 -21.77 12.97 -6.97
CA GLU A 181 -21.28 14.23 -6.43
C GLU A 181 -19.78 14.41 -6.68
N PHE A 182 -19.02 13.31 -6.81
CA PHE A 182 -17.60 13.38 -7.09
C PHE A 182 -17.33 13.69 -8.57
N ARG A 183 -16.64 14.81 -8.81
CA ARG A 183 -16.16 15.21 -10.15
C ARG A 183 -15.30 14.11 -10.79
N ALA A 184 -14.44 13.47 -10.00
CA ALA A 184 -13.58 12.37 -10.46
C ALA A 184 -14.41 11.18 -11.00
N VAL A 185 -15.52 10.83 -10.36
CA VAL A 185 -16.43 9.77 -10.84
C VAL A 185 -17.09 10.17 -12.16
N LYS A 186 -17.62 11.39 -12.25
CA LYS A 186 -18.25 11.91 -13.48
C LYS A 186 -17.29 11.90 -14.67
N ASN A 187 -16.02 12.17 -14.43
CA ASN A 187 -15.00 12.29 -15.47
C ASN A 187 -14.24 10.97 -15.74
N GLY A 188 -14.59 9.88 -15.05
CA GLY A 188 -13.90 8.58 -15.18
C GLY A 188 -12.46 8.61 -14.68
N GLN A 189 -12.11 9.53 -13.78
CA GLN A 189 -10.78 9.66 -13.17
C GLN A 189 -10.65 8.71 -11.99
N LEU A 190 -10.61 7.42 -12.31
CA LEU A 190 -10.67 6.32 -11.37
C LEU A 190 -9.53 5.34 -11.65
N VAL A 191 -8.88 4.89 -10.58
CA VAL A 191 -7.88 3.81 -10.62
C VAL A 191 -8.34 2.68 -9.71
N TYR A 192 -8.19 1.45 -10.20
CA TYR A 192 -8.55 0.25 -9.45
C TYR A 192 -7.28 -0.58 -9.23
N LEU A 193 -6.80 -0.60 -7.99
CA LEU A 193 -5.59 -1.32 -7.60
C LEU A 193 -5.94 -2.68 -7.00
N PRO A 194 -5.23 -3.74 -7.41
CA PRO A 194 -5.39 -5.07 -6.81
C PRO A 194 -4.92 -5.09 -5.35
N ARG A 195 -5.40 -6.08 -4.59
CA ARG A 195 -5.09 -6.26 -3.17
C ARG A 195 -3.60 -6.24 -2.85
N ARG A 196 -2.74 -6.70 -3.76
CA ARG A 196 -1.29 -6.70 -3.53
C ARG A 196 -0.73 -5.33 -3.14
N PHE A 197 -1.30 -4.22 -3.63
CA PHE A 197 -0.90 -2.87 -3.22
C PHE A 197 -1.14 -2.55 -1.75
N ALA A 198 -2.07 -3.27 -1.11
CA ALA A 198 -2.41 -3.06 0.29
C ALA A 198 -1.68 -4.00 1.26
N VAL A 199 -1.06 -5.07 0.76
CA VAL A 199 -0.54 -6.15 1.63
C VAL A 199 0.89 -6.57 1.29
N SER A 200 1.46 -6.05 0.22
CA SER A 200 2.85 -6.35 -0.13
C SER A 200 3.82 -5.59 0.78
N GLY A 201 4.95 -6.20 0.98
CA GLY A 201 6.10 -5.60 1.63
C GLY A 201 7.37 -6.10 0.94
N GLY A 202 8.36 -5.23 0.77
CA GLY A 202 9.63 -5.57 0.18
C GLY A 202 9.70 -5.39 -1.34
N LEU A 203 10.38 -6.30 -2.04
CA LEU A 203 10.71 -6.12 -3.47
C LEU A 203 9.52 -6.08 -4.42
N GLU A 204 8.37 -6.59 -4.02
CA GLU A 204 7.15 -6.50 -4.84
C GLU A 204 6.69 -5.05 -5.03
N GLU A 205 6.97 -4.16 -4.08
CA GLU A 205 6.60 -2.75 -4.21
C GLU A 205 7.29 -2.05 -5.38
N VAL A 206 8.50 -2.47 -5.71
CA VAL A 206 9.23 -1.95 -6.89
C VAL A 206 8.48 -2.22 -8.19
N GLU A 207 7.93 -3.43 -8.33
CA GLU A 207 7.13 -3.80 -9.51
C GLU A 207 5.77 -3.09 -9.48
N GLN A 208 5.19 -2.91 -8.31
CA GLN A 208 3.93 -2.19 -8.14
C GLN A 208 4.03 -0.72 -8.58
N ILE A 209 5.17 -0.06 -8.37
CA ILE A 209 5.37 1.31 -8.84
C ILE A 209 5.28 1.40 -10.36
N LYS A 210 5.89 0.45 -11.06
CA LYS A 210 5.80 0.38 -12.52
C LYS A 210 4.36 0.18 -12.99
N ASP A 211 3.65 -0.74 -12.36
CA ASP A 211 2.25 -0.99 -12.64
C ASP A 211 1.39 0.24 -12.33
N LEU A 212 1.66 0.91 -11.21
CA LEU A 212 0.94 2.12 -10.79
C LEU A 212 1.09 3.25 -11.82
N VAL A 213 2.32 3.54 -12.25
CA VAL A 213 2.57 4.57 -13.28
C VAL A 213 1.83 4.23 -14.58
N SER A 214 1.87 2.96 -15.01
CA SER A 214 1.17 2.51 -16.22
C SER A 214 -0.35 2.65 -16.09
N LEU A 215 -0.92 2.33 -14.93
CA LEU A 215 -2.35 2.49 -14.67
C LEU A 215 -2.76 3.95 -14.66
N LEU A 216 -1.95 4.84 -14.06
CA LEU A 216 -2.21 6.27 -14.03
C LEU A 216 -2.16 6.89 -15.43
N ASP A 217 -1.22 6.48 -16.26
CA ASP A 217 -1.09 6.96 -17.64
C ASP A 217 -2.29 6.55 -18.53
N ALA A 218 -2.97 5.48 -18.17
CA ALA A 218 -4.18 5.02 -18.87
C ALA A 218 -5.45 5.80 -18.46
N VAL A 219 -5.42 6.58 -17.37
CA VAL A 219 -6.59 7.37 -16.92
C VAL A 219 -6.69 8.68 -17.71
N PRO A 220 -7.81 8.94 -18.38
CA PRO A 220 -7.99 10.18 -19.14
C PRO A 220 -7.80 11.43 -18.26
N GLY A 221 -6.85 12.30 -18.62
CA GLY A 221 -6.62 13.55 -17.89
C GLY A 221 -5.91 13.43 -16.53
N ALA A 222 -5.52 12.24 -16.08
CA ALA A 222 -4.77 12.07 -14.85
C ALA A 222 -3.38 12.73 -14.92
N GLY A 223 -2.77 12.78 -16.10
CA GLY A 223 -1.42 13.31 -16.35
C GLY A 223 -1.35 14.70 -17.02
N LYS A 224 -2.35 15.56 -16.88
CA LYS A 224 -2.33 16.92 -17.49
C LYS A 224 -2.67 18.00 -16.49
#